data_592fb1f82f5561adc4bbf1b4e695af29
#
_entry.id   592fb1f82f5561adc4bbf1b4e695af29
#
_cell.length_a   1.000
_cell.length_b   1.000
_cell.length_c   1.000
_cell.angle_alpha   90.00
_cell.angle_beta   90.00
_cell.angle_gamma   90.00
#
_symmetry.space_group_name_H-M   'P 1'
#
loop_
_entity.id
_entity.type
_entity.pdbx_description
1 polymer ?
#
loop_
_entity_poly.entity_id
_entity_poly.type
_entity_poly.pdbx_seq_one_letter_code
_entity_poly.pdbx_strand_id
1 'polypeptide(L)'
;MMRFDNTLYNHAYSFKYPKAGDKNSVVELYLYDIASQSRTKIDVGNNTDQYIFNVAWTPANKLYFYRVNRLQNNFEVVMCNEDGTQKVIYTESSPRYVERPNSSTITFIDGDKFIVMEETSVGWMHLYLHSVAKGRLNAITSGCWEVVSFVGHDGKNIYYTSTEGSPLERNLYSVRLNGKSRRLLTPEGGFNTIIPSAGMKYYVRTFNDANTPNIITVNRADGTTIDTLADRRKAVAAAGELQRKEYRQFITERGDTLNYYIQLPKDYDPAKLYPILLTQYSGPGSQSAANRWGADWEDVLTRHCYIIACCDGRGTGFRGEEFKKCTYADLGRREYEDQISFARYLATLPYVDKNRIGIYGWSYGGFMALNCALHGDGLFKMAIAVAPVTSWRYYDTIYTEIYNGLPQDNAKGYDDNSPLSHAEKLSPRTRLLIIHGTADDNVHFQNSMEMCHRLNAAGKQYDMMVYPDQNHSMLPSCTSQVRQKMVDYTLENL
;
A
#
# COMPACT_ATOMS: atom_id res chain seq x y z
N MET A 1 22.62 12.85 -2.52
CA MET A 1 21.72 13.98 -2.15
C MET A 1 22.56 15.18 -1.76
N MET A 2 22.11 16.37 -2.07
CA MET A 2 22.73 17.62 -1.62
C MET A 2 22.08 18.07 -0.32
N ARG A 3 22.88 18.40 0.70
CA ARG A 3 22.41 18.94 2.00
C ARG A 3 22.62 20.44 2.05
N PHE A 4 21.65 21.14 2.66
CA PHE A 4 21.60 22.61 2.79
C PHE A 4 21.54 23.07 4.25
N ASP A 5 22.20 22.36 5.14
CA ASP A 5 22.12 22.44 6.60
C ASP A 5 22.86 23.63 7.26
N ASN A 6 22.71 24.83 6.65
CA ASN A 6 23.32 26.09 7.10
C ASN A 6 24.85 26.11 7.16
N THR A 7 25.54 25.25 6.43
CA THR A 7 26.99 25.34 6.26
C THR A 7 27.37 26.32 5.18
N LEU A 8 28.60 26.87 5.24
CA LEU A 8 29.09 27.81 4.23
C LEU A 8 29.09 27.22 2.82
N TYR A 9 29.40 25.94 2.72
CA TYR A 9 29.39 25.18 1.47
C TYR A 9 28.48 23.97 1.60
N ASN A 10 27.61 23.78 0.63
CA ASN A 10 26.78 22.59 0.55
C ASN A 10 27.64 21.34 0.43
N HIS A 11 27.20 20.25 1.00
CA HIS A 11 27.90 18.98 0.89
C HIS A 11 27.01 17.86 0.35
N ALA A 12 27.65 16.90 -0.34
CA ALA A 12 26.98 15.71 -0.85
C ALA A 12 26.89 14.65 0.26
N TYR A 13 25.70 14.14 0.49
CA TYR A 13 25.47 12.93 1.28
C TYR A 13 25.32 11.74 0.34
N SER A 14 26.21 10.74 0.49
CA SER A 14 26.24 9.55 -0.36
C SER A 14 25.83 8.31 0.43
N PHE A 15 24.98 7.49 -0.15
CA PHE A 15 24.55 6.19 0.39
C PHE A 15 24.29 5.21 -0.76
N LYS A 16 24.30 3.92 -0.44
CA LYS A 16 24.03 2.86 -1.42
C LYS A 16 22.52 2.71 -1.59
N TYR A 17 22.08 2.72 -2.83
CA TYR A 17 20.68 2.55 -3.22
C TYR A 17 20.67 1.86 -4.59
N PRO A 18 20.58 0.53 -4.65
CA PRO A 18 20.54 -0.19 -5.92
C PRO A 18 19.22 0.14 -6.63
N LYS A 19 19.33 0.74 -7.82
CA LYS A 19 18.19 1.02 -8.70
C LYS A 19 17.82 -0.22 -9.50
N ALA A 20 16.61 -0.26 -10.03
CA ALA A 20 16.15 -1.36 -10.87
C ALA A 20 17.19 -1.72 -11.95
N GLY A 21 17.57 -2.98 -12.01
CA GLY A 21 18.63 -3.49 -12.90
C GLY A 21 20.05 -3.50 -12.31
N ASP A 22 20.31 -2.77 -11.21
CA ASP A 22 21.61 -2.78 -10.54
C ASP A 22 21.85 -4.10 -9.81
N LYS A 23 23.12 -4.36 -9.47
CA LYS A 23 23.48 -5.50 -8.63
C LYS A 23 23.05 -5.27 -7.19
N ASN A 24 22.38 -6.27 -6.61
CA ASN A 24 22.11 -6.31 -5.19
C ASN A 24 23.33 -6.72 -4.35
N SER A 25 23.27 -6.46 -3.04
CA SER A 25 24.25 -6.95 -2.09
C SER A 25 24.19 -8.48 -1.98
N VAL A 26 25.35 -9.12 -1.93
CA VAL A 26 25.45 -10.54 -1.56
C VAL A 26 25.40 -10.66 -0.04
N VAL A 27 24.47 -11.44 0.47
CA VAL A 27 24.21 -11.59 1.91
C VAL A 27 24.61 -13.00 2.37
N GLU A 28 25.29 -13.08 3.52
CA GLU A 28 25.63 -14.32 4.19
C GLU A 28 24.98 -14.38 5.58
N LEU A 29 24.61 -15.56 6.03
CA LEU A 29 24.02 -15.80 7.33
C LEU A 29 24.97 -16.67 8.18
N TYR A 30 25.12 -16.31 9.46
CA TYR A 30 25.96 -17.03 10.42
C TYR A 30 25.18 -17.27 11.72
N LEU A 31 25.32 -18.47 12.28
CA LEU A 31 24.95 -18.79 13.64
C LEU A 31 26.17 -18.56 14.54
N TYR A 32 26.02 -17.76 15.59
CA TYR A 32 27.07 -17.52 16.58
C TYR A 32 26.72 -18.17 17.90
N ASP A 33 27.59 -19.09 18.37
CA ASP A 33 27.48 -19.71 19.69
C ASP A 33 28.21 -18.85 20.71
N ILE A 34 27.45 -18.34 21.71
CA ILE A 34 28.00 -17.42 22.71
C ILE A 34 28.96 -18.13 23.68
N ALA A 35 28.69 -19.38 24.01
CA ALA A 35 29.46 -20.12 24.99
C ALA A 35 30.84 -20.52 24.45
N SER A 36 30.91 -21.06 23.25
CA SER A 36 32.14 -21.46 22.58
C SER A 36 32.81 -20.34 21.81
N GLN A 37 32.16 -19.18 21.66
CA GLN A 37 32.61 -18.04 20.82
C GLN A 37 32.89 -18.44 19.37
N SER A 38 32.27 -19.48 18.87
CA SER A 38 32.39 -19.97 17.50
C SER A 38 31.27 -19.48 16.61
N ARG A 39 31.53 -19.42 15.31
CA ARG A 39 30.51 -19.14 14.31
C ARG A 39 30.44 -20.25 13.28
N THR A 40 29.23 -20.65 12.95
CA THR A 40 28.93 -21.59 11.87
C THR A 40 28.27 -20.82 10.71
N LYS A 41 28.83 -20.95 9.50
CA LYS A 41 28.20 -20.38 8.31
C LYS A 41 26.97 -21.22 7.95
N ILE A 42 25.83 -20.55 7.78
CA ILE A 42 24.61 -21.18 7.31
C ILE A 42 24.63 -21.28 5.79
N ASP A 43 24.30 -22.43 5.27
CA ASP A 43 24.09 -22.62 3.84
C ASP A 43 22.82 -21.87 3.42
N VAL A 44 22.98 -20.81 2.63
CA VAL A 44 21.87 -20.02 2.08
C VAL A 44 21.58 -20.38 0.61
N GLY A 45 22.19 -21.45 0.09
CA GLY A 45 22.12 -21.86 -1.31
C GLY A 45 23.18 -21.20 -2.18
N ASN A 46 23.24 -21.63 -3.44
CA ASN A 46 24.27 -21.18 -4.38
C ASN A 46 23.92 -19.90 -5.14
N ASN A 47 22.66 -19.49 -5.10
CA ASN A 47 22.25 -18.25 -5.78
C ASN A 47 22.63 -17.06 -4.92
N THR A 48 23.50 -16.19 -5.44
CA THR A 48 23.92 -14.95 -4.76
C THR A 48 23.02 -13.75 -5.07
N ASP A 49 22.13 -13.88 -6.08
CA ASP A 49 21.17 -12.84 -6.47
C ASP A 49 19.77 -13.16 -5.91
N GLN A 50 19.64 -13.03 -4.62
CA GLN A 50 18.46 -13.39 -3.82
C GLN A 50 18.31 -12.47 -2.62
N TYR A 51 17.12 -12.48 -2.02
CA TYR A 51 16.83 -11.76 -0.78
C TYR A 51 16.70 -12.77 0.37
N ILE A 52 17.38 -12.49 1.50
CA ILE A 52 17.33 -13.27 2.73
C ILE A 52 16.86 -12.34 3.84
N PHE A 53 15.79 -12.72 4.53
CA PHE A 53 15.19 -11.90 5.58
C PHE A 53 14.35 -12.74 6.53
N ASN A 54 13.74 -12.11 7.54
CA ASN A 54 12.91 -12.75 8.56
C ASN A 54 13.61 -13.95 9.22
N VAL A 55 14.86 -13.74 9.67
CA VAL A 55 15.62 -14.73 10.43
C VAL A 55 15.02 -14.86 11.83
N ALA A 56 14.53 -16.03 12.19
CA ALA A 56 13.81 -16.26 13.45
C ALA A 56 13.97 -17.69 13.97
N TRP A 57 13.49 -17.93 15.19
CA TRP A 57 13.51 -19.23 15.84
C TRP A 57 12.11 -19.84 15.95
N THR A 58 12.01 -21.14 15.70
CA THR A 58 10.78 -21.88 15.97
C THR A 58 10.61 -22.13 17.48
N PRO A 59 9.40 -22.50 17.96
CA PRO A 59 9.20 -22.92 19.36
C PRO A 59 10.08 -24.12 19.79
N ALA A 60 10.59 -24.90 18.83
CA ALA A 60 11.52 -26.01 19.07
C ALA A 60 12.99 -25.62 18.95
N ASN A 61 13.32 -24.31 19.07
CA ASN A 61 14.67 -23.77 18.95
C ASN A 61 15.41 -24.15 17.65
N LYS A 62 14.70 -24.21 16.55
CA LYS A 62 15.29 -24.35 15.22
C LYS A 62 15.31 -23.00 14.53
N LEU A 63 16.47 -22.63 13.98
CA LEU A 63 16.63 -21.42 13.18
C LEU A 63 15.88 -21.60 11.85
N TYR A 64 15.19 -20.57 11.40
CA TYR A 64 14.65 -20.49 10.04
C TYR A 64 14.80 -19.08 9.47
N PHE A 65 14.79 -18.98 8.15
CA PHE A 65 14.80 -17.71 7.43
C PHE A 65 13.97 -17.81 6.16
N TYR A 66 13.62 -16.63 5.61
CA TYR A 66 12.97 -16.51 4.33
C TYR A 66 14.00 -16.28 3.24
N ARG A 67 13.80 -16.93 2.12
CA ARG A 67 14.58 -16.76 0.91
C ARG A 67 13.65 -16.52 -0.27
N VAL A 68 13.93 -15.45 -1.04
CA VAL A 68 13.17 -15.08 -2.24
C VAL A 68 14.18 -14.81 -3.36
N ASN A 69 13.92 -15.34 -4.55
CA ASN A 69 14.74 -15.05 -5.72
C ASN A 69 14.58 -13.57 -6.13
N ARG A 70 15.47 -13.05 -6.98
CA ARG A 70 15.47 -11.64 -7.38
C ARG A 70 14.14 -11.18 -7.96
N LEU A 71 13.49 -11.97 -8.81
CA LEU A 71 12.19 -11.66 -9.41
C LEU A 71 11.02 -11.75 -8.42
N GLN A 72 11.28 -12.24 -7.20
CA GLN A 72 10.30 -12.39 -6.12
C GLN A 72 9.07 -13.21 -6.54
N ASN A 73 9.27 -14.15 -7.43
CA ASN A 73 8.26 -15.08 -7.91
C ASN A 73 8.45 -16.51 -7.39
N ASN A 74 9.47 -16.74 -6.56
CA ASN A 74 9.72 -17.97 -5.83
C ASN A 74 10.14 -17.65 -4.39
N PHE A 75 9.30 -18.00 -3.43
CA PHE A 75 9.50 -17.80 -1.99
C PHE A 75 9.72 -19.14 -1.30
N GLU A 76 10.72 -19.23 -0.44
CA GLU A 76 11.04 -20.40 0.34
C GLU A 76 11.20 -20.05 1.82
N VAL A 77 10.73 -20.97 2.68
CA VAL A 77 11.05 -20.99 4.11
C VAL A 77 12.08 -22.08 4.34
N VAL A 78 13.24 -21.68 4.83
CA VAL A 78 14.40 -22.53 5.00
C VAL A 78 14.68 -22.72 6.48
N MET A 79 14.65 -23.96 6.96
CA MET A 79 15.02 -24.32 8.33
C MET A 79 16.48 -24.78 8.37
N CYS A 80 17.22 -24.37 9.40
CA CYS A 80 18.64 -24.67 9.55
C CYS A 80 18.90 -25.63 10.72
N ASN A 81 19.89 -26.48 10.54
CA ASN A 81 20.50 -27.26 11.60
C ASN A 81 21.69 -26.53 12.23
N GLU A 82 22.15 -27.00 13.40
CA GLU A 82 23.29 -26.40 14.12
C GLU A 82 24.61 -26.52 13.36
N ASP A 83 24.76 -27.54 12.51
CA ASP A 83 25.89 -27.75 11.62
C ASP A 83 25.92 -26.83 10.38
N GLY A 84 24.92 -25.96 10.24
CA GLY A 84 24.76 -25.04 9.13
C GLY A 84 24.05 -25.62 7.90
N THR A 85 23.71 -26.90 7.90
CA THR A 85 22.90 -27.49 6.81
C THR A 85 21.48 -26.99 6.84
N GLN A 86 20.80 -27.00 5.67
CA GLN A 86 19.46 -26.46 5.50
C GLN A 86 18.46 -27.50 4.98
N LYS A 87 17.17 -27.23 5.27
CA LYS A 87 16.03 -27.92 4.68
C LYS A 87 14.96 -26.90 4.30
N VAL A 88 14.53 -26.90 3.04
CA VAL A 88 13.33 -26.14 2.61
C VAL A 88 12.09 -26.85 3.18
N ILE A 89 11.28 -26.12 3.94
CA ILE A 89 10.06 -26.64 4.58
C ILE A 89 8.78 -26.12 3.93
N TYR A 90 8.88 -25.06 3.14
CA TYR A 90 7.77 -24.48 2.37
C TYR A 90 8.30 -23.80 1.11
N THR A 91 7.55 -23.88 0.03
CA THR A 91 7.81 -23.17 -1.23
C THR A 91 6.51 -22.65 -1.80
N GLU A 92 6.53 -21.39 -2.24
CA GLU A 92 5.46 -20.77 -3.02
C GLU A 92 6.04 -20.17 -4.29
N SER A 93 5.39 -20.39 -5.43
CA SER A 93 5.82 -19.89 -6.73
C SER A 93 4.64 -19.31 -7.51
N SER A 94 4.88 -18.27 -8.28
CA SER A 94 3.87 -17.59 -9.11
C SER A 94 4.46 -17.27 -10.48
N PRO A 95 3.67 -17.30 -11.56
CA PRO A 95 4.13 -16.83 -12.88
C PRO A 95 4.36 -15.30 -12.92
N ARG A 96 3.81 -14.56 -11.95
CA ARG A 96 3.98 -13.11 -11.79
C ARG A 96 4.92 -12.83 -10.63
N TYR A 97 4.38 -12.70 -9.43
CA TYR A 97 5.14 -12.55 -8.19
C TYR A 97 4.39 -13.21 -7.03
N VAL A 98 5.13 -13.63 -6.03
CA VAL A 98 4.55 -14.04 -4.74
C VAL A 98 4.27 -12.78 -3.93
N GLU A 99 3.13 -12.75 -3.21
CA GLU A 99 2.84 -11.62 -2.31
C GLU A 99 4.00 -11.44 -1.33
N ARG A 100 4.42 -10.19 -1.09
CA ARG A 100 5.64 -9.91 -0.30
C ARG A 100 5.56 -10.55 1.08
N PRO A 101 6.39 -11.59 1.35
CA PRO A 101 6.38 -12.25 2.64
C PRO A 101 6.83 -11.30 3.76
N ASN A 102 6.22 -11.45 4.93
CA ASN A 102 6.57 -10.70 6.13
C ASN A 102 6.56 -11.64 7.36
N SER A 103 6.85 -11.11 8.54
CA SER A 103 6.93 -11.92 9.77
C SER A 103 5.63 -12.67 10.14
N SER A 104 4.49 -12.26 9.56
CA SER A 104 3.19 -12.91 9.78
C SER A 104 2.82 -13.94 8.71
N THR A 105 3.62 -14.05 7.64
CA THR A 105 3.36 -15.00 6.54
C THR A 105 3.43 -16.44 7.05
N ILE A 106 4.37 -16.75 7.97
CA ILE A 106 4.52 -18.06 8.61
C ILE A 106 4.38 -17.90 10.12
N THR A 107 3.52 -18.71 10.75
CA THR A 107 3.40 -18.78 12.20
C THR A 107 3.47 -20.23 12.67
N PHE A 108 4.50 -20.57 13.43
CA PHE A 108 4.63 -21.90 14.05
C PHE A 108 3.65 -22.02 15.22
N ILE A 109 2.91 -23.15 15.26
CA ILE A 109 2.00 -23.51 16.36
C ILE A 109 2.73 -24.36 17.39
N ASP A 110 3.57 -25.26 16.91
CA ASP A 110 4.40 -26.17 17.72
C ASP A 110 5.72 -26.49 16.99
N GLY A 111 6.45 -27.51 17.39
CA GLY A 111 7.73 -27.90 16.79
C GLY A 111 7.64 -28.45 15.36
N ASP A 112 6.46 -28.89 14.90
CA ASP A 112 6.23 -29.46 13.57
C ASP A 112 5.22 -28.66 12.73
N LYS A 113 4.17 -28.13 13.36
CA LYS A 113 3.07 -27.49 12.63
C LYS A 113 3.22 -25.99 12.55
N PHE A 114 2.90 -25.46 11.39
CA PHE A 114 2.86 -24.01 11.13
C PHE A 114 1.71 -23.64 10.22
N ILE A 115 1.27 -22.40 10.33
CA ILE A 115 0.26 -21.77 9.47
C ILE A 115 0.99 -20.92 8.44
N VAL A 116 0.51 -20.97 7.21
CA VAL A 116 0.97 -20.14 6.09
C VAL A 116 -0.18 -19.27 5.62
N MET A 117 0.10 -17.99 5.40
CA MET A 117 -0.74 -17.10 4.60
C MET A 117 -0.27 -17.20 3.14
N GLU A 118 -1.10 -17.72 2.25
CA GLU A 118 -0.76 -18.02 0.85
C GLU A 118 -1.87 -17.56 -0.10
N GLU A 119 -1.49 -16.94 -1.22
CA GLU A 119 -2.41 -16.45 -2.24
C GLU A 119 -2.44 -17.33 -3.49
N THR A 120 -1.29 -17.84 -3.91
CA THR A 120 -1.08 -18.38 -5.27
C THR A 120 -1.88 -19.64 -5.58
N SER A 121 -2.24 -20.45 -4.58
CA SER A 121 -2.99 -21.70 -4.81
C SER A 121 -4.38 -21.49 -5.39
N VAL A 122 -5.05 -20.39 -5.05
CA VAL A 122 -6.47 -20.14 -5.39
C VAL A 122 -6.73 -18.70 -5.87
N GLY A 123 -5.68 -17.87 -5.94
CA GLY A 123 -5.80 -16.46 -6.32
C GLY A 123 -6.41 -15.55 -5.25
N TRP A 124 -6.51 -16.04 -4.00
CA TRP A 124 -7.01 -15.31 -2.83
C TRP A 124 -6.17 -15.63 -1.62
N MET A 125 -5.85 -14.64 -0.80
CA MET A 125 -5.04 -14.83 0.41
C MET A 125 -5.80 -15.65 1.45
N HIS A 126 -5.30 -16.86 1.75
CA HIS A 126 -5.90 -17.78 2.72
C HIS A 126 -4.88 -18.39 3.67
N LEU A 127 -5.39 -19.01 4.75
CA LEU A 127 -4.61 -19.74 5.75
C LEU A 127 -4.57 -21.22 5.44
N TYR A 128 -3.37 -21.79 5.50
CA TYR A 128 -3.13 -23.22 5.31
C TYR A 128 -2.32 -23.79 6.47
N LEU A 129 -2.67 -24.99 6.91
CA LEU A 129 -1.91 -25.73 7.91
C LEU A 129 -0.87 -26.61 7.22
N HIS A 130 0.36 -26.50 7.66
CA HIS A 130 1.51 -27.28 7.21
C HIS A 130 2.18 -28.03 8.35
N SER A 131 2.96 -29.07 8.02
CA SER A 131 3.87 -29.77 8.88
C SER A 131 5.27 -29.75 8.27
N VAL A 132 6.29 -29.55 9.09
CA VAL A 132 7.70 -29.63 8.67
C VAL A 132 8.04 -31.00 8.08
N ALA A 133 7.40 -32.06 8.62
CA ALA A 133 7.63 -33.43 8.18
C ALA A 133 6.83 -33.82 6.92
N LYS A 134 5.56 -33.35 6.81
CA LYS A 134 4.59 -33.88 5.84
C LYS A 134 4.18 -32.85 4.76
N GLY A 135 4.61 -31.57 4.87
CA GLY A 135 4.14 -30.52 4.00
C GLY A 135 2.70 -30.07 4.33
N ARG A 136 1.93 -29.66 3.31
CA ARG A 136 0.56 -29.15 3.47
C ARG A 136 -0.39 -30.23 4.01
N LEU A 137 -1.10 -29.91 5.09
CA LEU A 137 -2.09 -30.79 5.73
C LEU A 137 -3.51 -30.47 5.27
N ASN A 138 -3.94 -29.21 5.37
CA ASN A 138 -5.26 -28.77 4.92
C ASN A 138 -5.33 -27.24 4.74
N ALA A 139 -6.34 -26.79 3.98
CA ALA A 139 -6.78 -25.42 4.01
C ALA A 139 -7.55 -25.13 5.31
N ILE A 140 -7.29 -23.99 5.95
CA ILE A 140 -8.03 -23.50 7.13
C ILE A 140 -9.14 -22.57 6.70
N THR A 141 -8.88 -21.72 5.70
CA THR A 141 -9.87 -20.79 5.13
C THR A 141 -9.97 -20.96 3.62
N SER A 142 -11.10 -20.57 3.04
CA SER A 142 -11.35 -20.62 1.60
C SER A 142 -12.51 -19.70 1.21
N GLY A 143 -12.53 -19.21 -0.04
CA GLY A 143 -13.60 -18.37 -0.57
C GLY A 143 -13.07 -17.31 -1.54
N CYS A 144 -13.97 -16.49 -2.10
CA CYS A 144 -13.62 -15.33 -2.96
C CYS A 144 -13.45 -14.07 -2.10
N TRP A 145 -12.57 -14.12 -1.10
CA TRP A 145 -12.23 -13.07 -0.15
C TRP A 145 -10.84 -13.31 0.42
N GLU A 146 -10.25 -12.34 1.08
CA GLU A 146 -8.88 -12.44 1.56
C GLU A 146 -8.79 -12.42 3.10
N VAL A 147 -7.95 -13.29 3.65
CA VAL A 147 -7.38 -13.09 4.98
C VAL A 147 -6.43 -11.90 4.92
N VAL A 148 -6.63 -10.93 5.80
CA VAL A 148 -5.81 -9.72 5.87
C VAL A 148 -4.67 -9.89 6.87
N SER A 149 -4.96 -10.51 8.02
CA SER A 149 -3.93 -10.81 9.01
C SER A 149 -4.28 -12.08 9.80
N PHE A 150 -3.27 -12.87 10.07
CA PHE A 150 -3.30 -13.86 11.15
C PHE A 150 -3.15 -13.10 12.48
N VAL A 151 -4.09 -13.27 13.40
CA VAL A 151 -4.11 -12.57 14.69
C VAL A 151 -3.47 -13.41 15.79
N GLY A 152 -3.72 -14.73 15.81
CA GLY A 152 -3.19 -15.62 16.81
C GLY A 152 -3.93 -16.95 16.89
N HIS A 153 -3.58 -17.75 17.89
CA HIS A 153 -4.23 -19.05 18.17
C HIS A 153 -4.29 -19.32 19.67
N ASP A 154 -5.25 -20.18 20.08
CA ASP A 154 -5.39 -20.68 21.45
C ASP A 154 -5.04 -22.19 21.56
N GLY A 155 -4.37 -22.75 20.54
CA GLY A 155 -4.06 -24.16 20.40
C GLY A 155 -5.18 -24.98 19.74
N LYS A 156 -6.41 -24.48 19.71
CA LYS A 156 -7.59 -25.16 19.13
C LYS A 156 -8.20 -24.36 17.98
N ASN A 157 -8.29 -23.06 18.15
CA ASN A 157 -8.83 -22.12 17.18
C ASN A 157 -7.74 -21.19 16.66
N ILE A 158 -7.93 -20.75 15.44
CA ILE A 158 -7.18 -19.73 14.75
C ILE A 158 -8.05 -18.46 14.72
N TYR A 159 -7.42 -17.32 14.92
CA TYR A 159 -8.05 -16.01 14.87
C TYR A 159 -7.42 -15.19 13.75
N TYR A 160 -8.25 -14.56 12.92
CA TYR A 160 -7.78 -13.81 11.75
C TYR A 160 -8.74 -12.68 11.41
N THR A 161 -8.23 -11.63 10.78
CA THR A 161 -9.09 -10.63 10.14
C THR A 161 -9.20 -10.90 8.65
N SER A 162 -10.36 -10.60 8.07
CA SER A 162 -10.61 -10.84 6.64
C SER A 162 -11.58 -9.84 6.02
N THR A 163 -11.63 -9.88 4.69
CA THR A 163 -12.57 -9.13 3.83
C THR A 163 -13.82 -9.91 3.48
N GLU A 164 -14.15 -10.97 4.22
CA GLU A 164 -15.23 -11.90 3.88
C GLU A 164 -16.60 -11.22 3.69
N GLY A 165 -16.93 -10.23 4.54
CA GLY A 165 -18.20 -9.48 4.41
C GLY A 165 -18.17 -8.43 3.30
N SER A 166 -17.01 -7.77 3.11
CA SER A 166 -16.81 -6.71 2.13
C SER A 166 -15.32 -6.47 1.91
N PRO A 167 -14.84 -6.22 0.67
CA PRO A 167 -13.47 -5.81 0.43
C PRO A 167 -13.11 -4.49 1.11
N LEU A 168 -14.09 -3.66 1.47
CA LEU A 168 -13.89 -2.37 2.14
C LEU A 168 -13.72 -2.49 3.66
N GLU A 169 -13.96 -3.66 4.25
CA GLU A 169 -14.06 -3.87 5.68
C GLU A 169 -13.04 -4.88 6.21
N ARG A 170 -12.83 -4.86 7.53
CA ARG A 170 -11.96 -5.82 8.24
C ARG A 170 -12.69 -6.31 9.47
N ASN A 171 -13.09 -7.58 9.46
CA ASN A 171 -13.78 -8.23 10.57
C ASN A 171 -12.94 -9.37 11.16
N LEU A 172 -13.07 -9.59 12.48
CA LEU A 172 -12.38 -10.66 13.18
C LEU A 172 -13.20 -11.93 13.15
N TYR A 173 -12.56 -13.03 12.79
CA TYR A 173 -13.13 -14.36 12.77
C TYR A 173 -12.31 -15.33 13.61
N SER A 174 -12.94 -16.40 14.08
CA SER A 174 -12.29 -17.60 14.58
C SER A 174 -12.69 -18.82 13.75
N VAL A 175 -11.76 -19.77 13.62
CA VAL A 175 -11.97 -21.05 12.92
C VAL A 175 -11.11 -22.12 13.58
N ARG A 176 -11.53 -23.39 13.58
CA ARG A 176 -10.67 -24.48 14.03
C ARG A 176 -9.55 -24.75 13.03
N LEU A 177 -8.44 -25.34 13.50
CA LEU A 177 -7.30 -25.75 12.67
C LEU A 177 -7.69 -26.63 11.45
N ASN A 178 -8.78 -27.36 11.55
CA ASN A 178 -9.32 -28.22 10.47
C ASN A 178 -10.28 -27.47 9.51
N GLY A 179 -10.38 -26.13 9.62
CA GLY A 179 -11.24 -25.29 8.79
C GLY A 179 -12.74 -25.31 9.18
N LYS A 180 -13.14 -26.03 10.23
CA LYS A 180 -14.54 -26.11 10.66
C LYS A 180 -14.88 -25.09 11.76
N SER A 181 -16.18 -24.92 12.02
CA SER A 181 -16.71 -24.07 13.10
C SER A 181 -16.25 -22.62 13.03
N ARG A 182 -16.23 -22.03 11.82
CA ARG A 182 -15.97 -20.60 11.61
C ARG A 182 -17.03 -19.75 12.29
N ARG A 183 -16.61 -18.66 12.93
CA ARG A 183 -17.47 -17.71 13.63
C ARG A 183 -16.97 -16.29 13.42
N LEU A 184 -17.87 -15.36 13.14
CA LEU A 184 -17.63 -13.92 13.22
C LEU A 184 -17.61 -13.50 14.70
N LEU A 185 -16.59 -12.74 15.13
CA LEU A 185 -16.40 -12.30 16.51
C LEU A 185 -16.59 -10.80 16.72
N THR A 186 -16.60 -10.03 15.67
CA THR A 186 -16.90 -8.59 15.69
C THR A 186 -18.29 -8.35 15.09
N PRO A 187 -19.02 -7.30 15.47
CA PRO A 187 -20.17 -6.84 14.70
C PRO A 187 -19.76 -6.59 13.25
N GLU A 188 -20.68 -6.85 12.32
CA GLU A 188 -20.49 -6.55 10.91
C GLU A 188 -20.31 -5.05 10.68
N GLY A 189 -19.56 -4.71 9.64
CA GLY A 189 -19.29 -3.34 9.23
C GLY A 189 -17.98 -2.77 9.82
N GLY A 190 -17.38 -1.84 9.07
CA GLY A 190 -16.24 -1.08 9.50
C GLY A 190 -14.89 -1.80 9.47
N PHE A 191 -13.94 -1.20 10.17
CA PHE A 191 -12.55 -1.60 10.16
C PHE A 191 -12.09 -1.94 11.59
N ASN A 192 -11.68 -3.19 11.79
CA ASN A 192 -11.24 -3.68 13.09
C ASN A 192 -9.74 -4.00 13.07
N THR A 193 -8.99 -3.35 13.96
CA THR A 193 -7.60 -3.70 14.26
C THR A 193 -7.57 -4.44 15.59
N ILE A 194 -6.88 -5.58 15.65
CA ILE A 194 -6.88 -6.50 16.78
C ILE A 194 -5.46 -6.66 17.31
N ILE A 195 -5.29 -6.47 18.62
CA ILE A 195 -4.04 -6.76 19.34
C ILE A 195 -4.34 -7.87 20.34
N PRO A 196 -3.86 -9.11 20.11
CA PRO A 196 -4.15 -10.25 20.97
C PRO A 196 -3.30 -10.25 22.24
N SER A 197 -3.84 -10.83 23.33
CA SER A 197 -3.04 -11.30 24.45
C SER A 197 -2.38 -12.65 24.12
N ALA A 198 -1.35 -13.02 24.87
CA ALA A 198 -0.77 -14.35 24.78
C ALA A 198 -1.85 -15.46 24.94
N GLY A 199 -1.85 -16.42 24.00
CA GLY A 199 -2.83 -17.50 23.95
C GLY A 199 -4.26 -17.04 23.68
N MET A 200 -4.46 -15.83 23.16
CA MET A 200 -5.76 -15.33 22.65
C MET A 200 -6.90 -15.36 23.67
N LYS A 201 -6.62 -15.25 25.00
CA LYS A 201 -7.66 -15.17 26.03
C LYS A 201 -8.45 -13.88 25.95
N TYR A 202 -7.78 -12.81 25.65
CA TYR A 202 -8.31 -11.45 25.49
C TYR A 202 -7.70 -10.81 24.25
N TYR A 203 -8.33 -9.74 23.78
CA TYR A 203 -7.75 -8.86 22.78
C TYR A 203 -8.22 -7.42 22.95
N VAL A 204 -7.37 -6.48 22.58
CA VAL A 204 -7.76 -5.09 22.39
C VAL A 204 -8.26 -4.94 20.96
N ARG A 205 -9.46 -4.40 20.81
CA ARG A 205 -10.06 -4.09 19.50
C ARG A 205 -10.12 -2.60 19.33
N THR A 206 -9.56 -2.10 18.24
CA THR A 206 -9.83 -0.74 17.74
C THR A 206 -10.80 -0.84 16.59
N PHE A 207 -12.01 -0.39 16.81
CA PHE A 207 -13.05 -0.29 15.79
C PHE A 207 -13.15 1.13 15.28
N ASN A 208 -13.36 1.28 13.99
CA ASN A 208 -13.82 2.49 13.33
C ASN A 208 -14.56 2.13 12.03
N ASP A 209 -15.27 3.10 11.49
CA ASP A 209 -15.70 3.12 10.08
C ASP A 209 -15.42 4.51 9.49
N ALA A 210 -15.72 4.72 8.23
CA ALA A 210 -15.44 5.99 7.56
C ALA A 210 -16.03 7.22 8.25
N ASN A 211 -17.11 7.04 9.02
CA ASN A 211 -17.89 8.11 9.67
C ASN A 211 -17.91 8.00 11.19
N THR A 212 -17.25 6.97 11.74
CA THR A 212 -17.15 6.70 13.17
C THR A 212 -15.68 6.68 13.59
N PRO A 213 -15.21 7.63 14.42
CA PRO A 213 -13.84 7.62 14.92
C PRO A 213 -13.58 6.44 15.86
N ASN A 214 -12.29 6.21 16.15
CA ASN A 214 -11.84 5.05 16.90
C ASN A 214 -12.56 4.86 18.23
N ILE A 215 -13.10 3.65 18.42
CA ILE A 215 -13.59 3.10 19.68
C ILE A 215 -12.67 1.94 20.04
N ILE A 216 -12.06 2.00 21.22
CA ILE A 216 -11.09 1.02 21.70
C ILE A 216 -11.71 0.24 22.85
N THR A 217 -11.77 -1.10 22.70
CA THR A 217 -12.38 -1.99 23.69
C THR A 217 -11.46 -3.14 24.07
N VAL A 218 -11.62 -3.69 25.26
CA VAL A 218 -11.07 -4.98 25.67
C VAL A 218 -12.15 -6.04 25.53
N ASN A 219 -11.80 -7.16 24.91
CA ASN A 219 -12.76 -8.20 24.58
C ASN A 219 -12.21 -9.58 24.99
N ARG A 220 -13.11 -10.52 25.26
CA ARG A 220 -12.80 -11.94 25.40
C ARG A 220 -12.64 -12.58 24.02
N ALA A 221 -11.97 -13.74 23.99
CA ALA A 221 -11.78 -14.53 22.76
C ALA A 221 -13.09 -14.91 22.03
N ASP A 222 -14.21 -14.93 22.70
CA ASP A 222 -15.52 -15.22 22.12
C ASP A 222 -16.21 -14.01 21.46
N GLY A 223 -15.59 -12.83 21.52
CA GLY A 223 -16.12 -11.57 20.99
C GLY A 223 -16.78 -10.68 22.04
N THR A 224 -17.03 -11.18 23.25
CA THR A 224 -17.71 -10.41 24.33
C THR A 224 -16.86 -9.22 24.76
N THR A 225 -17.38 -8.01 24.69
CA THR A 225 -16.74 -6.79 25.19
C THR A 225 -16.76 -6.79 26.73
N ILE A 226 -15.61 -6.56 27.34
CA ILE A 226 -15.43 -6.43 28.78
C ILE A 226 -15.52 -4.98 29.21
N ASP A 227 -14.80 -4.10 28.49
CA ASP A 227 -14.67 -2.70 28.85
C ASP A 227 -14.35 -1.84 27.62
N THR A 228 -14.66 -0.55 27.70
CA THR A 228 -14.33 0.45 26.69
C THR A 228 -13.21 1.35 27.22
N LEU A 229 -12.02 1.18 26.65
CA LEU A 229 -10.83 1.95 27.03
C LEU A 229 -10.86 3.40 26.52
N ALA A 230 -11.42 3.61 25.31
CA ALA A 230 -11.56 4.92 24.72
C ALA A 230 -12.70 4.96 23.72
N ASP A 231 -13.40 6.10 23.68
CA ASP A 231 -14.40 6.44 22.67
C ASP A 231 -14.15 7.88 22.21
N ARG A 232 -13.67 8.02 20.98
CA ARG A 232 -13.27 9.32 20.43
C ARG A 232 -14.40 10.11 19.80
N ARG A 233 -15.63 9.56 19.71
CA ARG A 233 -16.77 10.22 19.04
C ARG A 233 -17.06 11.61 19.61
N LYS A 234 -17.09 11.76 20.93
CA LYS A 234 -17.34 13.07 21.58
C LYS A 234 -16.24 14.09 21.31
N ALA A 235 -14.97 13.66 21.36
CA ALA A 235 -13.83 14.54 21.13
C ALA A 235 -13.78 15.03 19.68
N VAL A 236 -14.06 14.15 18.71
CA VAL A 236 -14.11 14.51 17.30
C VAL A 236 -15.28 15.45 17.02
N ALA A 237 -16.47 15.18 17.56
CA ALA A 237 -17.63 16.06 17.42
C ALA A 237 -17.36 17.47 17.98
N ALA A 238 -16.65 17.58 19.11
CA ALA A 238 -16.26 18.86 19.69
C ALA A 238 -15.20 19.62 18.85
N ALA A 239 -14.36 18.92 18.10
CA ALA A 239 -13.36 19.52 17.20
C ALA A 239 -13.95 19.99 15.85
N GLY A 240 -15.20 19.67 15.60
CA GLY A 240 -15.95 19.98 14.37
C GLY A 240 -16.22 18.75 13.52
N GLU A 241 -17.40 18.68 12.95
CA GLU A 241 -17.83 17.54 12.12
C GLU A 241 -17.06 17.50 10.81
N LEU A 242 -16.59 16.30 10.47
CA LEU A 242 -16.13 15.98 9.11
C LEU A 242 -17.35 15.62 8.25
N GLN A 243 -17.25 15.89 6.96
CA GLN A 243 -18.31 15.48 6.03
C GLN A 243 -18.27 13.96 5.84
N ARG A 244 -19.47 13.38 5.70
CA ARG A 244 -19.61 11.92 5.58
C ARG A 244 -19.03 11.42 4.28
N LYS A 245 -18.33 10.29 4.35
CA LYS A 245 -17.91 9.48 3.20
C LYS A 245 -19.04 8.53 2.84
N GLU A 246 -19.49 8.59 1.60
CA GLU A 246 -20.48 7.66 1.03
C GLU A 246 -19.76 6.71 0.07
N TYR A 247 -19.84 5.41 0.33
CA TYR A 247 -19.26 4.38 -0.53
C TYR A 247 -20.21 4.00 -1.63
N ARG A 248 -19.69 3.91 -2.83
CA ARG A 248 -20.43 3.57 -4.05
C ARG A 248 -19.55 2.72 -4.96
N GLN A 249 -20.15 2.22 -6.03
CA GLN A 249 -19.47 1.53 -7.11
C GLN A 249 -19.77 2.21 -8.43
N PHE A 250 -18.84 2.16 -9.37
CA PHE A 250 -19.09 2.48 -10.76
C PHE A 250 -18.49 1.41 -11.65
N ILE A 251 -19.01 1.29 -12.86
CA ILE A 251 -18.53 0.34 -13.86
C ILE A 251 -17.74 1.13 -14.91
N THR A 252 -16.49 0.74 -15.14
CA THR A 252 -15.66 1.34 -16.17
C THR A 252 -16.19 1.01 -17.57
N GLU A 253 -15.75 1.73 -18.58
CA GLU A 253 -16.08 1.46 -19.98
C GLU A 253 -15.70 0.02 -20.44
N ARG A 254 -14.81 -0.65 -19.71
CA ARG A 254 -14.38 -2.02 -19.96
C ARG A 254 -15.16 -3.08 -19.19
N GLY A 255 -16.08 -2.66 -18.31
CA GLY A 255 -16.92 -3.55 -17.49
C GLY A 255 -16.34 -3.88 -16.12
N ASP A 256 -15.20 -3.29 -15.71
CA ASP A 256 -14.65 -3.47 -14.37
C ASP A 256 -15.49 -2.67 -13.37
N THR A 257 -15.93 -3.31 -12.28
CA THR A 257 -16.61 -2.62 -11.18
C THR A 257 -15.57 -2.10 -10.20
N LEU A 258 -15.52 -0.81 -9.92
CA LEU A 258 -14.58 -0.18 -9.00
C LEU A 258 -15.29 0.41 -7.78
N ASN A 259 -14.68 0.27 -6.61
CA ASN A 259 -15.16 0.86 -5.37
C ASN A 259 -14.62 2.28 -5.23
N TYR A 260 -15.48 3.21 -4.82
CA TYR A 260 -15.07 4.57 -4.52
C TYR A 260 -15.87 5.14 -3.34
N TYR A 261 -15.34 6.19 -2.72
CA TYR A 261 -16.14 7.05 -1.86
C TYR A 261 -16.25 8.45 -2.44
N ILE A 262 -17.31 9.14 -2.04
CA ILE A 262 -17.53 10.56 -2.30
C ILE A 262 -17.86 11.26 -0.99
N GLN A 263 -17.31 12.47 -0.80
CA GLN A 263 -17.66 13.40 0.27
C GLN A 263 -18.23 14.66 -0.34
N LEU A 264 -19.48 14.97 0.00
CA LEU A 264 -20.14 16.19 -0.45
C LEU A 264 -19.76 17.37 0.44
N PRO A 265 -19.81 18.63 -0.06
CA PRO A 265 -19.55 19.81 0.76
C PRO A 265 -20.53 19.93 1.92
N LYS A 266 -20.11 20.65 2.97
CA LYS A 266 -20.92 20.83 4.19
C LYS A 266 -22.34 21.39 3.91
N ASP A 267 -22.41 22.38 3.04
CA ASP A 267 -23.67 23.06 2.69
C ASP A 267 -24.07 22.64 1.26
N TYR A 268 -24.14 21.32 1.03
CA TYR A 268 -24.48 20.75 -0.27
C TYR A 268 -25.90 21.13 -0.71
N ASP A 269 -26.00 21.70 -1.92
CA ASP A 269 -27.25 22.07 -2.59
C ASP A 269 -27.30 21.35 -3.96
N PRO A 270 -28.21 20.42 -4.20
CA PRO A 270 -28.28 19.69 -5.45
C PRO A 270 -28.52 20.53 -6.71
N ALA A 271 -28.89 21.79 -6.55
CA ALA A 271 -29.08 22.74 -7.66
C ALA A 271 -27.78 23.46 -8.08
N LYS A 272 -26.68 23.27 -7.34
CA LYS A 272 -25.38 23.91 -7.62
C LYS A 272 -24.39 22.93 -8.24
N LEU A 273 -23.43 23.49 -8.95
CA LEU A 273 -22.26 22.77 -9.49
C LEU A 273 -21.05 22.99 -8.59
N TYR A 274 -20.34 21.91 -8.27
CA TYR A 274 -19.21 21.91 -7.37
C TYR A 274 -17.93 21.45 -8.08
N PRO A 275 -16.77 22.06 -7.78
CA PRO A 275 -15.48 21.49 -8.17
C PRO A 275 -15.27 20.18 -7.42
N ILE A 276 -14.49 19.27 -8.01
CA ILE A 276 -14.17 17.99 -7.41
C ILE A 276 -12.67 17.72 -7.44
N LEU A 277 -12.12 17.31 -6.30
CA LEU A 277 -10.76 16.82 -6.19
C LEU A 277 -10.78 15.29 -6.03
N LEU A 278 -10.12 14.61 -6.96
CA LEU A 278 -9.84 13.18 -6.86
C LEU A 278 -8.56 12.98 -6.03
N THR A 279 -8.67 12.17 -4.99
CA THR A 279 -7.52 11.69 -4.22
C THR A 279 -7.28 10.22 -4.54
N GLN A 280 -6.05 9.78 -4.62
CA GLN A 280 -5.72 8.40 -4.94
C GLN A 280 -4.27 8.06 -4.60
N TYR A 281 -3.98 6.77 -4.43
CA TYR A 281 -2.63 6.22 -4.38
C TYR A 281 -2.39 5.26 -5.55
N SER A 282 -3.30 4.31 -5.77
CA SER A 282 -3.35 3.33 -6.87
C SER A 282 -2.19 2.33 -6.94
N GLY A 283 -1.22 2.36 -6.02
CA GLY A 283 -0.09 1.44 -6.02
C GLY A 283 -0.50 -0.03 -5.83
N PRO A 284 0.29 -1.00 -6.33
CA PRO A 284 -0.02 -2.42 -6.24
C PRO A 284 -0.36 -2.87 -4.82
N GLY A 285 -1.49 -3.56 -4.66
CA GLY A 285 -1.97 -4.08 -3.38
C GLY A 285 -2.45 -3.03 -2.37
N SER A 286 -2.42 -1.73 -2.69
CA SER A 286 -2.92 -0.67 -1.82
C SER A 286 -4.45 -0.62 -1.76
N GLN A 287 -4.98 0.08 -0.75
CA GLN A 287 -6.41 0.40 -0.66
C GLN A 287 -6.61 1.76 0.00
N SER A 288 -7.20 2.70 -0.73
CA SER A 288 -7.55 4.05 -0.25
C SER A 288 -9.03 4.20 0.06
N ALA A 289 -9.90 3.53 -0.70
CA ALA A 289 -11.35 3.54 -0.49
C ALA A 289 -11.82 2.46 0.50
N ALA A 290 -11.16 2.32 1.66
CA ALA A 290 -11.58 1.41 2.73
C ALA A 290 -12.60 2.08 3.65
N ASN A 291 -13.56 1.31 4.19
CA ASN A 291 -14.52 1.79 5.20
C ASN A 291 -13.82 1.99 6.55
N ARG A 292 -12.92 2.98 6.60
CA ARG A 292 -12.03 3.27 7.70
C ARG A 292 -12.03 4.76 8.02
N TRP A 293 -11.99 5.08 9.33
CA TRP A 293 -11.80 6.44 9.80
C TRP A 293 -10.46 7.02 9.34
N GLY A 294 -10.52 8.23 8.85
CA GLY A 294 -9.35 9.03 8.50
C GLY A 294 -9.79 10.39 8.01
N ALA A 295 -9.07 11.40 8.46
CA ALA A 295 -9.15 12.77 7.98
C ALA A 295 -7.79 13.19 7.47
N ASP A 296 -7.73 13.88 6.35
CA ASP A 296 -6.50 14.46 5.84
C ASP A 296 -6.75 15.91 5.37
N TRP A 297 -5.76 16.51 4.74
CA TRP A 297 -5.78 17.91 4.34
C TRP A 297 -6.96 18.26 3.40
N GLU A 298 -7.36 17.33 2.55
CA GLU A 298 -8.44 17.52 1.59
C GLU A 298 -9.83 17.66 2.24
N ASP A 299 -10.02 17.15 3.45
CA ASP A 299 -11.28 17.31 4.18
C ASP A 299 -11.63 18.80 4.44
N VAL A 300 -10.60 19.67 4.53
CA VAL A 300 -10.80 21.13 4.67
C VAL A 300 -11.55 21.70 3.47
N LEU A 301 -11.30 21.17 2.26
CA LEU A 301 -11.89 21.65 1.02
C LEU A 301 -13.43 21.45 1.00
N THR A 302 -13.96 20.48 1.74
CA THR A 302 -15.42 20.28 1.85
C THR A 302 -16.12 21.47 2.51
N ARG A 303 -15.39 22.25 3.32
CA ARG A 303 -15.89 23.51 3.92
C ARG A 303 -15.80 24.69 2.94
N HIS A 304 -15.04 24.52 1.86
CA HIS A 304 -14.89 25.49 0.77
C HIS A 304 -15.70 25.13 -0.48
N CYS A 305 -16.77 24.34 -0.28
CA CYS A 305 -17.68 23.93 -1.36
C CYS A 305 -17.04 23.01 -2.41
N TYR A 306 -16.06 22.18 -2.04
CA TYR A 306 -15.49 21.14 -2.91
C TYR A 306 -16.06 19.78 -2.59
N ILE A 307 -16.19 18.95 -3.61
CA ILE A 307 -16.41 17.51 -3.49
C ILE A 307 -15.04 16.83 -3.45
N ILE A 308 -14.91 15.82 -2.58
CA ILE A 308 -13.74 14.92 -2.56
C ILE A 308 -14.19 13.54 -3.00
N ALA A 309 -13.43 12.89 -3.87
CA ALA A 309 -13.67 11.51 -4.26
C ALA A 309 -12.37 10.72 -4.32
N CYS A 310 -12.47 9.43 -3.99
CA CYS A 310 -11.34 8.50 -4.04
C CYS A 310 -11.79 7.16 -4.58
N CYS A 311 -11.08 6.65 -5.60
CA CYS A 311 -11.37 5.37 -6.23
C CYS A 311 -10.17 4.45 -6.19
N ASP A 312 -10.39 3.18 -5.84
CA ASP A 312 -9.41 2.11 -5.97
C ASP A 312 -9.61 1.39 -7.31
N GLY A 313 -8.70 1.68 -8.26
CA GLY A 313 -8.67 1.06 -9.58
C GLY A 313 -8.02 -0.33 -9.58
N ARG A 314 -7.90 -0.93 -10.78
CA ARG A 314 -7.16 -2.18 -10.99
C ARG A 314 -5.72 -2.04 -10.51
N GLY A 315 -5.16 -3.13 -9.99
CA GLY A 315 -3.85 -3.15 -9.32
C GLY A 315 -3.94 -3.01 -7.81
N THR A 316 -5.02 -2.44 -7.26
CA THR A 316 -5.22 -2.32 -5.80
C THR A 316 -5.60 -3.66 -5.15
N GLY A 317 -5.54 -3.74 -3.82
CA GLY A 317 -5.66 -4.98 -3.07
C GLY A 317 -7.07 -5.40 -2.68
N PHE A 318 -7.16 -6.56 -2.05
CA PHE A 318 -8.34 -7.14 -1.40
C PHE A 318 -9.48 -7.54 -2.33
N ARG A 319 -9.14 -7.80 -3.59
CA ARG A 319 -10.07 -8.24 -4.63
C ARG A 319 -9.56 -9.44 -5.43
N GLY A 320 -8.62 -10.18 -4.83
CA GLY A 320 -7.97 -11.33 -5.43
C GLY A 320 -6.80 -10.99 -6.35
N GLU A 321 -6.03 -12.03 -6.65
CA GLU A 321 -4.78 -11.94 -7.38
C GLU A 321 -4.94 -11.35 -8.78
N GLU A 322 -5.97 -11.76 -9.51
CA GLU A 322 -6.18 -11.31 -10.90
C GLU A 322 -6.44 -9.80 -10.98
N PHE A 323 -7.21 -9.25 -10.05
CA PHE A 323 -7.46 -7.82 -9.98
C PHE A 323 -6.20 -7.05 -9.56
N LYS A 324 -5.45 -7.57 -8.58
CA LYS A 324 -4.24 -6.95 -8.05
C LYS A 324 -3.07 -7.04 -9.02
N LYS A 325 -2.78 -8.23 -9.56
CA LYS A 325 -1.60 -8.47 -10.38
C LYS A 325 -1.80 -8.22 -11.87
N CYS A 326 -2.94 -7.68 -12.30
CA CYS A 326 -3.17 -7.32 -13.70
C CYS A 326 -2.23 -6.22 -14.21
N THR A 327 -1.63 -5.43 -13.30
CA THR A 327 -0.65 -4.37 -13.62
C THR A 327 0.79 -4.87 -13.68
N TYR A 328 1.02 -6.17 -13.44
CA TYR A 328 2.37 -6.76 -13.50
C TYR A 328 3.01 -6.54 -14.88
N ALA A 329 4.27 -6.13 -14.84
CA ALA A 329 5.11 -5.76 -15.98
C ALA A 329 4.62 -4.54 -16.81
N ASP A 330 3.62 -3.78 -16.31
CA ASP A 330 2.99 -2.68 -17.03
C ASP A 330 2.43 -1.62 -16.04
N LEU A 331 3.23 -1.26 -15.02
CA LEU A 331 2.83 -0.31 -13.99
C LEU A 331 2.43 1.04 -14.59
N GLY A 332 1.28 1.55 -14.17
CA GLY A 332 0.78 2.88 -14.50
C GLY A 332 -0.40 2.87 -15.46
N ARG A 333 -0.38 2.07 -16.53
CA ARG A 333 -1.37 2.17 -17.61
C ARG A 333 -2.79 1.89 -17.15
N ARG A 334 -3.04 0.73 -16.53
CA ARG A 334 -4.38 0.36 -16.09
C ARG A 334 -4.89 1.26 -14.99
N GLU A 335 -3.99 1.67 -14.13
CA GLU A 335 -4.27 2.56 -13.01
C GLU A 335 -4.71 3.94 -13.51
N TYR A 336 -3.98 4.59 -14.45
CA TYR A 336 -4.42 5.90 -14.94
C TYR A 336 -5.65 5.79 -15.86
N GLU A 337 -5.80 4.72 -16.63
CA GLU A 337 -7.03 4.47 -17.41
C GLU A 337 -8.26 4.44 -16.50
N ASP A 338 -8.17 3.76 -15.35
CA ASP A 338 -9.26 3.66 -14.39
C ASP A 338 -9.54 5.01 -13.70
N GLN A 339 -8.51 5.77 -13.30
CA GLN A 339 -8.70 7.09 -12.72
C GLN A 339 -9.29 8.10 -13.72
N ILE A 340 -8.89 8.05 -14.99
CA ILE A 340 -9.47 8.87 -16.07
C ILE A 340 -10.93 8.47 -16.32
N SER A 341 -11.23 7.17 -16.37
CA SER A 341 -12.61 6.65 -16.50
C SER A 341 -13.47 7.11 -15.33
N PHE A 342 -12.94 7.06 -14.11
CA PHE A 342 -13.62 7.56 -12.92
C PHE A 342 -13.89 9.07 -13.00
N ALA A 343 -12.91 9.87 -13.40
CA ALA A 343 -13.10 11.31 -13.57
C ALA A 343 -14.17 11.64 -14.63
N ARG A 344 -14.22 10.89 -15.75
CA ARG A 344 -15.27 11.02 -16.76
C ARG A 344 -16.64 10.65 -16.20
N TYR A 345 -16.72 9.57 -15.43
CA TYR A 345 -17.97 9.19 -14.75
C TYR A 345 -18.45 10.30 -13.81
N LEU A 346 -17.56 10.85 -12.97
CA LEU A 346 -17.89 11.94 -12.06
C LEU A 346 -18.38 13.18 -12.81
N ALA A 347 -17.81 13.49 -13.98
CA ALA A 347 -18.23 14.59 -14.84
C ALA A 347 -19.68 14.45 -15.36
N THR A 348 -20.28 13.25 -15.28
CA THR A 348 -21.71 13.01 -15.64
C THR A 348 -22.67 13.30 -14.49
N LEU A 349 -22.18 13.44 -13.26
CA LEU A 349 -23.04 13.70 -12.11
C LEU A 349 -23.59 15.13 -12.17
N PRO A 350 -24.90 15.32 -11.92
CA PRO A 350 -25.57 16.60 -12.17
C PRO A 350 -25.10 17.76 -11.28
N TYR A 351 -24.38 17.46 -10.22
CA TYR A 351 -23.85 18.42 -9.25
C TYR A 351 -22.33 18.63 -9.37
N VAL A 352 -21.66 17.98 -10.32
CA VAL A 352 -20.22 18.16 -10.56
C VAL A 352 -19.97 19.15 -11.69
N ASP A 353 -19.13 20.15 -11.43
CA ASP A 353 -18.63 21.02 -12.49
C ASP A 353 -17.55 20.28 -13.29
N LYS A 354 -17.90 19.77 -14.45
CA LYS A 354 -17.01 19.03 -15.34
C LYS A 354 -15.79 19.83 -15.83
N ASN A 355 -15.77 21.15 -15.67
CA ASN A 355 -14.65 22.00 -16.03
C ASN A 355 -13.70 22.25 -14.84
N ARG A 356 -14.06 21.79 -13.65
CA ARG A 356 -13.28 21.95 -12.42
C ARG A 356 -13.05 20.60 -11.73
N ILE A 357 -12.32 19.71 -12.42
CA ILE A 357 -11.91 18.40 -11.92
C ILE A 357 -10.41 18.46 -11.65
N GLY A 358 -10.00 18.18 -10.40
CA GLY A 358 -8.61 18.09 -9.99
C GLY A 358 -8.22 16.68 -9.60
N ILE A 359 -6.91 16.40 -9.57
CA ILE A 359 -6.35 15.16 -9.06
C ILE A 359 -5.13 15.42 -8.19
N TYR A 360 -4.99 14.65 -7.13
CA TYR A 360 -3.88 14.69 -6.19
C TYR A 360 -3.36 13.29 -5.90
N GLY A 361 -2.05 13.18 -5.67
CA GLY A 361 -1.44 11.98 -5.14
C GLY A 361 0.00 12.18 -4.67
N TRP A 362 0.44 11.31 -3.76
CA TRP A 362 1.76 11.30 -3.16
C TRP A 362 2.51 10.01 -3.52
N SER A 363 3.81 10.07 -3.81
CA SER A 363 4.64 8.91 -4.12
C SER A 363 4.16 8.19 -5.39
N TYR A 364 3.70 6.94 -5.30
CA TYR A 364 3.00 6.25 -6.40
C TYR A 364 1.77 7.05 -6.85
N GLY A 365 1.04 7.64 -5.89
CA GLY A 365 -0.07 8.53 -6.22
C GLY A 365 0.38 9.78 -6.99
N GLY A 366 1.58 10.30 -6.71
CA GLY A 366 2.20 11.38 -7.48
C GLY A 366 2.52 10.97 -8.93
N PHE A 367 3.04 9.75 -9.12
CA PHE A 367 3.21 9.13 -10.44
C PHE A 367 1.88 9.04 -11.18
N MET A 368 0.81 8.65 -10.49
CA MET A 368 -0.53 8.58 -11.07
C MET A 368 -1.12 9.96 -11.37
N ALA A 369 -0.94 10.95 -10.49
CA ALA A 369 -1.42 12.31 -10.74
C ALA A 369 -0.77 12.90 -12.00
N LEU A 370 0.55 12.67 -12.19
CA LEU A 370 1.26 13.05 -13.42
C LEU A 370 0.69 12.32 -14.64
N ASN A 371 0.56 10.99 -14.60
CA ASN A 371 0.03 10.22 -15.73
C ASN A 371 -1.40 10.62 -16.09
N CYS A 372 -2.26 10.86 -15.09
CA CYS A 372 -3.62 11.36 -15.33
C CYS A 372 -3.62 12.75 -15.99
N ALA A 373 -2.74 13.65 -15.56
CA ALA A 373 -2.59 14.98 -16.17
C ALA A 373 -2.12 14.91 -17.62
N LEU A 374 -1.22 13.96 -17.94
CA LEU A 374 -0.62 13.79 -19.26
C LEU A 374 -1.52 13.01 -20.24
N HIS A 375 -2.29 12.05 -19.76
CA HIS A 375 -3.13 11.17 -20.58
C HIS A 375 -4.62 11.53 -20.55
N GLY A 376 -5.03 12.45 -19.68
CA GLY A 376 -6.43 12.90 -19.54
C GLY A 376 -6.92 13.90 -20.58
N ASP A 377 -6.08 14.32 -21.52
CA ASP A 377 -6.43 15.25 -22.60
C ASP A 377 -7.14 16.54 -22.10
N GLY A 378 -6.62 17.13 -21.02
CA GLY A 378 -7.16 18.35 -20.41
C GLY A 378 -8.44 18.15 -19.60
N LEU A 379 -8.84 16.91 -19.30
CA LEU A 379 -9.93 16.58 -18.37
C LEU A 379 -9.66 17.15 -16.96
N PHE A 380 -8.41 17.03 -16.50
CA PHE A 380 -8.00 17.56 -15.21
C PHE A 380 -7.58 19.02 -15.35
N LYS A 381 -8.34 19.91 -14.71
CA LYS A 381 -8.02 21.34 -14.62
C LYS A 381 -6.77 21.58 -13.77
N MET A 382 -6.57 20.74 -12.75
CA MET A 382 -5.45 20.84 -11.83
C MET A 382 -4.92 19.45 -11.48
N ALA A 383 -3.59 19.33 -11.32
CA ALA A 383 -2.94 18.14 -10.78
C ALA A 383 -1.89 18.55 -9.74
N ILE A 384 -1.88 17.85 -8.60
CA ILE A 384 -0.85 17.99 -7.56
C ILE A 384 -0.11 16.65 -7.43
N ALA A 385 1.17 16.65 -7.74
CA ALA A 385 2.04 15.48 -7.67
C ALA A 385 3.11 15.69 -6.58
N VAL A 386 2.98 14.97 -5.46
CA VAL A 386 3.90 15.11 -4.33
C VAL A 386 4.87 13.93 -4.33
N ALA A 387 6.17 14.24 -4.27
CA ALA A 387 7.28 13.26 -4.29
C ALA A 387 7.05 12.15 -5.34
N PRO A 388 6.74 12.52 -6.61
CA PRO A 388 6.32 11.56 -7.62
C PRO A 388 7.46 10.68 -8.10
N VAL A 389 7.20 9.39 -8.31
CA VAL A 389 8.01 8.59 -9.22
C VAL A 389 7.73 9.10 -10.64
N THR A 390 8.77 9.30 -11.44
CA THR A 390 8.65 9.71 -12.85
C THR A 390 9.26 8.71 -13.80
N SER A 391 10.14 7.87 -13.29
CA SER A 391 10.65 6.68 -13.99
C SER A 391 10.96 5.59 -12.96
N TRP A 392 10.45 4.40 -13.21
CA TRP A 392 10.75 3.23 -12.38
C TRP A 392 12.22 2.80 -12.47
N ARG A 393 12.97 3.26 -13.47
CA ARG A 393 14.42 3.10 -13.55
C ARG A 393 15.18 3.83 -12.45
N TYR A 394 14.55 4.82 -11.78
CA TYR A 394 15.17 5.56 -10.68
C TYR A 394 14.82 5.02 -9.31
N TYR A 395 13.92 4.04 -9.23
CA TYR A 395 13.49 3.45 -7.97
C TYR A 395 14.26 2.16 -7.63
N ASP A 396 14.11 1.66 -6.40
CA ASP A 396 14.91 0.54 -5.91
C ASP A 396 14.61 -0.81 -6.59
N THR A 397 15.55 -1.76 -6.46
CA THR A 397 15.45 -3.10 -7.02
C THR A 397 14.28 -3.87 -6.41
N ILE A 398 14.21 -3.93 -5.07
CA ILE A 398 13.30 -4.85 -4.36
C ILE A 398 11.82 -4.52 -4.56
N TYR A 399 11.46 -3.23 -4.68
CA TYR A 399 10.09 -2.83 -4.97
C TYR A 399 9.78 -2.87 -6.47
N THR A 400 10.66 -2.29 -7.27
CA THR A 400 10.37 -2.10 -8.70
C THR A 400 10.32 -3.42 -9.44
N GLU A 401 11.30 -4.29 -9.18
CA GLU A 401 11.46 -5.53 -9.92
C GLU A 401 10.40 -6.60 -9.60
N ILE A 402 9.81 -6.57 -8.38
CA ILE A 402 8.68 -7.46 -8.07
C ILE A 402 7.48 -7.18 -8.98
N TYR A 403 7.24 -5.91 -9.31
CA TYR A 403 6.06 -5.52 -10.10
C TYR A 403 6.34 -5.36 -11.59
N ASN A 404 7.58 -5.03 -11.97
CA ASN A 404 7.92 -4.69 -13.35
C ASN A 404 8.97 -5.62 -13.99
N GLY A 405 9.51 -6.59 -13.23
CA GLY A 405 10.64 -7.40 -13.68
C GLY A 405 11.91 -6.57 -13.85
N LEU A 406 12.92 -7.14 -14.53
CA LEU A 406 14.18 -6.44 -14.79
C LEU A 406 14.03 -5.45 -15.96
N PRO A 407 14.62 -4.26 -15.89
CA PRO A 407 14.49 -3.26 -16.97
C PRO A 407 15.12 -3.71 -18.31
N GLN A 408 16.11 -4.61 -18.29
CA GLN A 408 16.69 -5.19 -19.51
C GLN A 408 15.75 -6.19 -20.20
N ASP A 409 14.84 -6.82 -19.44
CA ASP A 409 13.90 -7.82 -19.96
C ASP A 409 12.53 -7.18 -20.28
N ASN A 410 12.22 -6.03 -19.68
CA ASN A 410 10.93 -5.35 -19.82
C ASN A 410 11.09 -3.83 -20.03
N ALA A 411 11.90 -3.41 -20.99
CA ALA A 411 12.12 -1.98 -21.25
C ALA A 411 10.81 -1.21 -21.47
N LYS A 412 9.83 -1.80 -22.18
CA LYS A 412 8.53 -1.19 -22.43
C LYS A 412 7.73 -0.90 -21.17
N GLY A 413 7.66 -1.84 -20.22
CA GLY A 413 6.96 -1.63 -18.94
C GLY A 413 7.58 -0.54 -18.08
N TYR A 414 8.86 -0.23 -18.30
CA TYR A 414 9.54 0.88 -17.64
C TYR A 414 9.34 2.23 -18.32
N ASP A 415 9.29 2.26 -19.66
CA ASP A 415 9.40 3.50 -20.43
C ASP A 415 8.06 3.97 -20.99
N ASP A 416 7.15 3.06 -21.42
CA ASP A 416 5.90 3.42 -22.09
C ASP A 416 4.91 4.17 -21.16
N ASN A 417 4.96 3.90 -19.85
CA ASN A 417 4.10 4.56 -18.85
C ASN A 417 4.86 5.59 -17.98
N SER A 418 6.11 5.87 -18.30
CA SER A 418 6.90 6.89 -17.62
C SER A 418 6.37 8.28 -17.95
N PRO A 419 6.02 9.13 -16.96
CA PRO A 419 5.66 10.53 -17.22
C PRO A 419 6.73 11.29 -18.04
N LEU A 420 8.00 10.90 -17.92
CA LEU A 420 9.11 11.51 -18.67
C LEU A 420 8.96 11.32 -20.17
N SER A 421 8.34 10.21 -20.60
CA SER A 421 8.12 9.90 -22.02
C SER A 421 6.94 10.65 -22.64
N HIS A 422 6.17 11.39 -21.83
CA HIS A 422 4.90 12.00 -22.24
C HIS A 422 4.75 13.47 -21.83
N ALA A 423 5.82 14.12 -21.41
CA ALA A 423 5.77 15.50 -20.90
C ALA A 423 5.12 16.49 -21.88
N GLU A 424 5.27 16.24 -23.20
CA GLU A 424 4.67 17.06 -24.28
C GLU A 424 3.14 17.00 -24.30
N LYS A 425 2.53 15.98 -23.69
CA LYS A 425 1.07 15.82 -23.62
C LYS A 425 0.41 16.70 -22.56
N LEU A 426 1.18 17.35 -21.68
CA LEU A 426 0.58 18.23 -20.67
C LEU A 426 -0.27 19.30 -21.36
N SER A 427 -1.57 19.28 -21.07
CA SER A 427 -2.51 20.24 -21.64
C SER A 427 -2.25 21.64 -21.10
N PRO A 428 -2.31 22.71 -21.93
CA PRO A 428 -2.20 24.09 -21.45
C PRO A 428 -3.35 24.51 -20.51
N ARG A 429 -4.41 23.70 -20.43
CA ARG A 429 -5.54 23.90 -19.51
C ARG A 429 -5.28 23.35 -18.13
N THR A 430 -4.29 22.45 -17.96
CA THR A 430 -3.98 21.78 -16.70
C THR A 430 -2.95 22.58 -15.91
N ARG A 431 -3.29 23.01 -14.71
CA ARG A 431 -2.36 23.57 -13.74
C ARG A 431 -1.67 22.43 -13.00
N LEU A 432 -0.36 22.31 -13.14
CA LEU A 432 0.44 21.26 -12.51
C LEU A 432 1.31 21.83 -11.40
N LEU A 433 1.17 21.28 -10.18
CA LEU A 433 2.08 21.53 -9.06
C LEU A 433 2.87 20.26 -8.74
N ILE A 434 4.20 20.37 -8.74
CA ILE A 434 5.12 19.32 -8.27
C ILE A 434 5.67 19.76 -6.92
N ILE A 435 5.59 18.89 -5.91
CA ILE A 435 6.15 19.12 -4.56
C ILE A 435 7.18 18.03 -4.26
N HIS A 436 8.38 18.41 -3.75
CA HIS A 436 9.39 17.40 -3.42
C HIS A 436 10.38 17.89 -2.35
N GLY A 437 10.80 16.96 -1.46
CA GLY A 437 11.89 17.16 -0.51
C GLY A 437 13.26 16.87 -1.14
N THR A 438 14.26 17.73 -0.91
CA THR A 438 15.60 17.53 -1.55
C THR A 438 16.41 16.39 -0.94
N ALA A 439 16.07 15.95 0.28
CA ALA A 439 16.70 14.84 0.98
C ALA A 439 15.81 13.57 1.00
N ASP A 440 14.91 13.45 0.02
CA ASP A 440 14.12 12.25 -0.16
C ASP A 440 15.03 11.08 -0.53
N ASP A 441 15.15 10.12 0.38
CA ASP A 441 16.00 8.93 0.29
C ASP A 441 15.22 7.70 -0.19
N ASN A 442 13.93 7.86 -0.47
CA ASN A 442 13.02 6.86 -1.00
C ASN A 442 12.77 7.12 -2.50
N VAL A 443 11.97 8.14 -2.83
CA VAL A 443 11.81 8.61 -4.21
C VAL A 443 12.76 9.79 -4.40
N HIS A 444 13.93 9.55 -4.96
CA HIS A 444 14.96 10.58 -5.08
C HIS A 444 14.46 11.81 -5.82
N PHE A 445 14.87 13.00 -5.33
CA PHE A 445 14.56 14.31 -5.92
C PHE A 445 14.86 14.38 -7.42
N GLN A 446 15.77 13.52 -7.91
CA GLN A 446 16.06 13.32 -9.33
C GLN A 446 14.78 13.12 -10.16
N ASN A 447 13.79 12.36 -9.65
CA ASN A 447 12.53 12.11 -10.36
C ASN A 447 11.85 13.43 -10.77
N SER A 448 11.70 14.36 -9.83
CA SER A 448 11.08 15.67 -10.12
C SER A 448 11.95 16.56 -11.01
N MET A 449 13.27 16.54 -10.83
CA MET A 449 14.17 17.33 -11.66
C MET A 449 14.15 16.88 -13.12
N GLU A 450 14.15 15.58 -13.38
CA GLU A 450 14.03 15.05 -14.74
C GLU A 450 12.66 15.38 -15.36
N MET A 451 11.58 15.33 -14.57
CA MET A 451 10.25 15.76 -15.06
C MET A 451 10.24 17.25 -15.43
N CYS A 452 10.78 18.11 -14.57
CA CYS A 452 10.92 19.54 -14.85
C CYS A 452 11.75 19.78 -16.12
N HIS A 453 12.86 19.05 -16.28
CA HIS A 453 13.68 19.14 -17.50
C HIS A 453 12.88 18.79 -18.76
N ARG A 454 12.08 17.70 -18.74
CA ARG A 454 11.22 17.29 -19.85
C ARG A 454 10.12 18.30 -20.15
N LEU A 455 9.47 18.84 -19.11
CA LEU A 455 8.43 19.85 -19.26
C LEU A 455 9.02 21.16 -19.86
N ASN A 456 10.20 21.59 -19.41
CA ASN A 456 10.90 22.75 -19.95
C ASN A 456 11.24 22.55 -21.44
N ALA A 457 11.79 21.39 -21.80
CA ALA A 457 12.11 21.06 -23.20
C ALA A 457 10.88 21.02 -24.10
N ALA A 458 9.72 20.64 -23.54
CA ALA A 458 8.43 20.63 -24.23
C ALA A 458 7.69 21.99 -24.19
N GLY A 459 8.28 23.04 -23.60
CA GLY A 459 7.67 24.37 -23.48
C GLY A 459 6.43 24.42 -22.60
N LYS A 460 6.30 23.49 -21.64
CA LYS A 460 5.13 23.39 -20.75
C LYS A 460 5.33 24.23 -19.49
N GLN A 461 4.23 24.82 -19.00
CA GLN A 461 4.21 25.60 -17.76
C GLN A 461 3.76 24.69 -16.59
N TYR A 462 4.43 24.83 -15.45
CA TYR A 462 4.12 24.13 -14.20
C TYR A 462 4.62 24.95 -13.01
N ASP A 463 4.10 24.63 -11.84
CA ASP A 463 4.55 25.18 -10.56
C ASP A 463 5.35 24.12 -9.80
N MET A 464 6.35 24.56 -9.04
CA MET A 464 7.14 23.65 -8.19
C MET A 464 7.35 24.23 -6.81
N MET A 465 7.16 23.39 -5.78
CA MET A 465 7.53 23.70 -4.40
C MET A 465 8.57 22.71 -3.90
N VAL A 466 9.74 23.22 -3.50
CA VAL A 466 10.86 22.44 -3.01
C VAL A 466 10.99 22.62 -1.50
N TYR A 467 11.17 21.49 -0.79
CA TYR A 467 11.42 21.48 0.65
C TYR A 467 12.86 21.06 0.93
N PRO A 468 13.76 22.03 1.23
CA PRO A 468 15.17 21.72 1.50
C PRO A 468 15.32 20.76 2.67
N ASP A 469 16.20 19.76 2.51
CA ASP A 469 16.56 18.74 3.49
C ASP A 469 15.41 17.88 4.04
N GLN A 470 14.21 17.97 3.44
CA GLN A 470 13.09 17.11 3.82
C GLN A 470 13.15 15.76 3.12
N ASN A 471 12.76 14.72 3.87
CA ASN A 471 12.64 13.35 3.39
C ASN A 471 11.32 13.11 2.62
N HIS A 472 11.05 11.84 2.28
CA HIS A 472 9.87 11.42 1.52
C HIS A 472 8.53 11.83 2.16
N SER A 473 8.44 11.82 3.49
CA SER A 473 7.22 12.16 4.23
C SER A 473 7.10 13.65 4.55
N MET A 474 8.17 14.43 4.37
CA MET A 474 8.25 15.86 4.74
C MET A 474 7.83 16.11 6.21
N LEU A 475 8.14 15.15 7.09
CA LEU A 475 7.77 15.12 8.50
C LEU A 475 8.97 15.40 9.41
N PRO A 476 8.71 15.92 10.61
CA PRO A 476 7.47 16.54 11.09
C PRO A 476 7.39 18.04 10.83
N SER A 477 8.53 18.68 10.50
CA SER A 477 8.69 20.13 10.51
C SER A 477 7.89 20.88 9.43
N CYS A 478 7.66 20.26 8.28
CA CYS A 478 7.02 20.91 7.12
C CYS A 478 5.59 20.43 6.82
N THR A 479 5.06 19.43 7.56
CA THR A 479 3.76 18.82 7.27
C THR A 479 2.62 19.82 7.12
N SER A 480 2.48 20.76 8.08
CA SER A 480 1.41 21.75 8.04
C SER A 480 1.56 22.70 6.85
N GLN A 481 2.79 23.10 6.55
CA GLN A 481 3.06 24.04 5.45
C GLN A 481 2.85 23.37 4.07
N VAL A 482 3.24 22.10 3.92
CA VAL A 482 2.95 21.29 2.70
C VAL A 482 1.44 21.19 2.48
N ARG A 483 0.69 20.85 3.53
CA ARG A 483 -0.77 20.73 3.48
C ARG A 483 -1.44 22.06 3.15
N GLN A 484 -0.99 23.16 3.78
CA GLN A 484 -1.49 24.50 3.47
C GLN A 484 -1.21 24.87 2.01
N LYS A 485 0.00 24.58 1.50
CA LYS A 485 0.32 24.84 0.09
C LYS A 485 -0.62 24.09 -0.87
N MET A 486 -0.96 22.84 -0.54
CA MET A 486 -1.90 22.06 -1.36
C MET A 486 -3.33 22.62 -1.31
N VAL A 487 -3.80 23.05 -0.12
CA VAL A 487 -5.10 23.73 0.03
C VAL A 487 -5.13 25.00 -0.79
N ASP A 488 -4.17 25.90 -0.59
CA ASP A 488 -4.12 27.22 -1.27
C ASP A 488 -4.08 27.02 -2.79
N TYR A 489 -3.21 26.12 -3.27
CA TYR A 489 -3.10 25.85 -4.70
C TYR A 489 -4.40 25.29 -5.30
N THR A 490 -5.11 24.45 -4.55
CA THR A 490 -6.41 23.93 -4.99
C THR A 490 -7.46 25.04 -5.07
N LEU A 491 -7.55 25.90 -4.06
CA LEU A 491 -8.50 27.01 -4.05
C LEU A 491 -8.23 28.06 -5.14
N GLU A 492 -6.96 28.25 -5.52
CA GLU A 492 -6.56 29.20 -6.56
C GLU A 492 -6.77 28.65 -7.98
N ASN A 493 -6.69 27.34 -8.20
CA ASN A 493 -6.58 26.77 -9.54
C ASN A 493 -7.70 25.81 -9.93
N LEU A 494 -8.54 25.40 -9.01
CA LEU A 494 -9.68 24.51 -9.19
C LEU A 494 -10.99 25.19 -8.75
#